data_c3c2265cebf9839bee40f46d2207e63d
#
_entry.id   c3c2265cebf9839bee40f46d2207e63d
#
_cell.length_a   1.000
_cell.length_b   1.000
_cell.length_c   1.000
_cell.angle_alpha   90.00
_cell.angle_beta   90.00
_cell.angle_gamma   90.00
#
_symmetry.space_group_name_H-M   'P 1'
#
loop_
_entity.id
_entity.type
_entity.pdbx_description
1 polymer ?
#
loop_
_entity_poly.entity_id
_entity_poly.type
_entity_poly.pdbx_seq_one_letter_code
_entity_poly.pdbx_strand_id
1 'polypeptide(L)'
;YNFISKFIYNFWQDSKNIRGVIRRTSIESYRSITPKWDTVLSIDELAKDEKENWVYKGISWLTPNYERCLIKLSRGGTDASIFREFDAINKHFVEDGFEIPEAKSGLAWLDPNTLLIGTHWGDNSLTESGYPRIVKLWKRGEPLTKAKTVFEGQYKDIGIWPRVMNSGEETLALVEQSLTFF
;
A
#
# COMPACT_ATOMS: atom_id res chain seq x y z
N TYR A 1 2.38 15.72 1.87
CA TYR A 1 2.88 15.56 3.25
C TYR A 1 1.87 14.80 4.09
N ASN A 2 2.31 13.74 4.75
CA ASN A 2 1.49 12.97 5.68
C ASN A 2 2.03 13.15 7.10
N PHE A 3 1.17 13.63 8.00
CA PHE A 3 1.48 13.69 9.44
C PHE A 3 1.23 12.32 10.03
N ILE A 4 2.29 11.65 10.48
CA ILE A 4 2.22 10.29 10.98
C ILE A 4 2.98 10.21 12.29
N SER A 5 2.26 10.04 13.39
CA SER A 5 2.82 10.02 14.73
C SER A 5 3.65 11.29 15.02
N LYS A 6 4.94 11.14 15.25
CA LYS A 6 5.89 12.24 15.56
C LYS A 6 6.61 12.81 14.33
N PHE A 7 6.31 12.25 13.15
CA PHE A 7 7.02 12.59 11.93
C PHE A 7 6.09 13.12 10.84
N ILE A 8 6.68 13.91 9.96
CA ILE A 8 6.11 14.29 8.69
C ILE A 8 6.82 13.49 7.62
N TYR A 9 6.07 12.67 6.89
CA TYR A 9 6.57 11.91 5.76
C TYR A 9 6.27 12.62 4.45
N ASN A 10 7.20 12.50 3.51
CA ASN A 10 7.07 13.10 2.20
C ASN A 10 7.75 12.20 1.15
N PHE A 11 7.12 12.06 0.00
CA PHE A 11 7.78 11.55 -1.18
C PHE A 11 8.39 12.72 -1.95
N TRP A 12 9.66 12.59 -2.32
CA TRP A 12 10.43 13.67 -2.95
C TRP A 12 11.19 13.14 -4.16
N GLN A 13 11.18 13.94 -5.24
CA GLN A 13 11.97 13.70 -6.45
C GLN A 13 12.74 14.97 -6.80
N ASP A 14 13.98 14.79 -7.26
CA ASP A 14 14.85 15.83 -7.79
C ASP A 14 15.88 15.21 -8.74
N SER A 15 16.87 16.00 -9.17
CA SER A 15 17.94 15.55 -10.06
C SER A 15 18.86 14.47 -9.47
N LYS A 16 18.86 14.29 -8.14
CA LYS A 16 19.64 13.25 -7.44
C LYS A 16 18.82 12.01 -7.14
N ASN A 17 17.51 12.18 -6.94
CA ASN A 17 16.55 11.13 -6.63
C ASN A 17 15.53 11.04 -7.77
N ILE A 18 15.96 10.49 -8.90
CA ILE A 18 15.16 10.48 -10.14
C ILE A 18 13.89 9.65 -9.99
N ARG A 19 14.00 8.49 -9.32
CA ARG A 19 12.86 7.61 -9.01
C ARG A 19 12.15 8.02 -7.73
N GLY A 20 12.83 8.82 -6.91
CA GLY A 20 12.30 9.41 -5.70
C GLY A 20 12.71 8.71 -4.42
N VAL A 21 12.45 9.41 -3.34
CA VAL A 21 12.78 9.00 -1.99
C VAL A 21 11.61 9.25 -1.05
N ILE A 22 11.28 8.26 -0.24
CA ILE A 22 10.42 8.45 0.93
C ILE A 22 11.32 8.96 2.05
N ARG A 23 11.02 10.13 2.58
CA ARG A 23 11.79 10.78 3.64
C ARG A 23 10.89 11.25 4.75
N ARG A 24 11.46 11.42 5.94
CA ARG A 24 10.74 11.93 7.10
C ARG A 24 11.54 13.02 7.82
N THR A 25 10.82 13.86 8.55
CA THR A 25 11.40 14.84 9.47
C THR A 25 10.52 14.94 10.71
N SER A 26 11.08 15.35 11.85
CA SER A 26 10.26 15.64 13.03
C SER A 26 9.44 16.91 12.82
N ILE A 27 8.32 17.05 13.52
CA ILE A 27 7.50 18.28 13.50
C ILE A 27 8.32 19.49 13.94
N GLU A 28 9.19 19.30 14.90
CA GLU A 28 10.10 20.36 15.39
C GLU A 28 11.09 20.82 14.31
N SER A 29 11.75 19.87 13.65
CA SER A 29 12.66 20.16 12.55
C SER A 29 11.92 20.80 11.36
N TYR A 30 10.71 20.33 11.04
CA TYR A 30 9.91 20.89 9.95
C TYR A 30 9.55 22.37 10.13
N ARG A 31 9.42 22.82 11.37
CA ARG A 31 9.15 24.24 11.70
C ARG A 31 10.39 25.13 11.57
N SER A 32 11.58 24.56 11.40
CA SER A 32 12.80 25.32 11.21
C SER A 32 12.91 25.86 9.77
N ILE A 33 13.76 26.86 9.57
CA ILE A 33 14.03 27.44 8.23
C ILE A 33 14.68 26.39 7.30
N THR A 34 15.45 25.47 7.86
CA THR A 34 16.16 24.40 7.14
C THR A 34 15.83 23.03 7.75
N PRO A 35 14.68 22.42 7.40
CA PRO A 35 14.33 21.11 7.93
C PRO A 35 15.35 20.03 7.60
N LYS A 36 15.70 19.21 8.57
CA LYS A 36 16.57 18.03 8.37
C LYS A 36 15.70 16.85 7.99
N TRP A 37 15.91 16.31 6.80
CA TRP A 37 15.22 15.16 6.28
C TRP A 37 16.03 13.88 6.46
N ASP A 38 15.38 12.85 6.93
CA ASP A 38 15.92 11.51 7.11
C ASP A 38 15.31 10.59 6.02
N THR A 39 16.16 9.96 5.21
CA THR A 39 15.72 9.01 4.18
C THR A 39 15.18 7.75 4.82
N VAL A 40 13.97 7.37 4.44
CA VAL A 40 13.30 6.14 4.88
C VAL A 40 13.46 5.03 3.84
N LEU A 41 13.19 5.34 2.57
CA LEU A 41 13.38 4.41 1.46
C LEU A 41 13.75 5.18 0.20
N SER A 42 14.86 4.81 -0.42
CA SER A 42 15.27 5.29 -1.75
C SER A 42 14.75 4.34 -2.83
N ILE A 43 13.93 4.84 -3.74
CA ILE A 43 13.44 4.04 -4.88
C ILE A 43 14.55 3.85 -5.92
N ASP A 44 15.50 4.79 -6.02
CA ASP A 44 16.67 4.66 -6.91
C ASP A 44 17.59 3.52 -6.45
N GLU A 45 17.90 3.44 -5.14
CA GLU A 45 18.70 2.35 -4.58
C GLU A 45 17.98 1.00 -4.70
N LEU A 46 16.70 0.95 -4.34
CA LEU A 46 15.89 -0.27 -4.47
C LEU A 46 15.86 -0.78 -5.91
N ALA A 47 15.66 0.12 -6.88
CA ALA A 47 15.64 -0.23 -8.29
C ALA A 47 16.98 -0.77 -8.79
N LYS A 48 18.09 -0.21 -8.29
CA LYS A 48 19.44 -0.66 -8.60
C LYS A 48 19.74 -2.04 -8.01
N ASP A 49 19.41 -2.22 -6.74
CA ASP A 49 19.74 -3.47 -6.00
C ASP A 49 18.92 -4.65 -6.53
N GLU A 50 17.66 -4.43 -6.83
CA GLU A 50 16.76 -5.46 -7.38
C GLU A 50 16.83 -5.56 -8.92
N LYS A 51 17.56 -4.67 -9.61
CA LYS A 51 17.66 -4.56 -11.07
C LYS A 51 16.29 -4.45 -11.74
N GLU A 52 15.41 -3.66 -11.12
CA GLU A 52 14.02 -3.55 -11.51
C GLU A 52 13.64 -2.07 -11.76
N ASN A 53 12.73 -1.85 -12.72
CA ASN A 53 12.28 -0.49 -13.05
C ASN A 53 11.18 -0.01 -12.12
N TRP A 54 11.48 0.08 -10.82
CA TRP A 54 10.50 0.49 -9.82
C TRP A 54 10.04 1.93 -9.96
N VAL A 55 8.73 2.11 -9.84
CA VAL A 55 8.03 3.40 -9.73
C VAL A 55 7.15 3.35 -8.46
N TYR A 56 7.36 4.30 -7.58
CA TYR A 56 6.52 4.44 -6.38
C TYR A 56 5.11 4.88 -6.74
N LYS A 57 4.11 4.17 -6.24
CA LYS A 57 2.68 4.43 -6.50
C LYS A 57 1.88 4.78 -5.23
N GLY A 58 2.50 4.70 -4.06
CA GLY A 58 1.85 5.06 -2.81
C GLY A 58 2.25 4.19 -1.63
N ILE A 59 1.61 4.48 -0.51
CA ILE A 59 1.86 3.83 0.77
C ILE A 59 0.54 3.67 1.53
N SER A 60 0.32 2.49 2.11
CA SER A 60 -0.81 2.20 2.98
C SER A 60 -0.30 1.93 4.38
N TRP A 61 -0.59 2.83 5.31
CA TRP A 61 -0.11 2.77 6.69
C TRP A 61 -0.98 1.87 7.56
N LEU A 62 -0.34 1.08 8.41
CA LEU A 62 -1.01 0.38 9.51
C LEU A 62 -1.30 1.37 10.64
N THR A 63 -2.58 1.61 10.91
CA THR A 63 -3.05 2.44 12.01
C THR A 63 -3.27 1.61 13.28
N PRO A 64 -3.21 2.19 14.50
CA PRO A 64 -2.91 3.59 14.80
C PRO A 64 -1.41 3.88 14.97
N ASN A 65 -0.55 2.87 15.01
CA ASN A 65 0.86 3.03 15.39
C ASN A 65 1.74 3.61 14.29
N TYR A 66 1.37 3.39 13.01
CA TYR A 66 2.10 3.87 11.83
C TYR A 66 3.59 3.46 11.80
N GLU A 67 3.92 2.31 12.40
CA GLU A 67 5.28 1.76 12.39
C GLU A 67 5.52 0.93 11.13
N ARG A 68 4.46 0.30 10.63
CA ARG A 68 4.46 -0.50 9.42
C ARG A 68 3.55 0.06 8.35
N CYS A 69 3.89 -0.26 7.12
CA CYS A 69 3.10 0.12 5.95
C CYS A 69 3.27 -0.89 4.83
N LEU A 70 2.41 -0.80 3.83
CA LEU A 70 2.59 -1.49 2.55
C LEU A 70 3.03 -0.46 1.51
N ILE A 71 4.21 -0.64 0.97
CA ILE A 71 4.74 0.17 -0.13
C ILE A 71 4.18 -0.37 -1.44
N LYS A 72 3.54 0.50 -2.21
CA LYS A 72 3.00 0.19 -3.53
C LYS A 72 4.02 0.55 -4.59
N LEU A 73 4.49 -0.43 -5.35
CA LEU A 73 5.47 -0.30 -6.40
C LEU A 73 4.94 -0.86 -7.72
N SER A 74 5.26 -0.20 -8.82
CA SER A 74 4.89 -0.63 -10.17
C SER A 74 6.13 -0.80 -11.03
N ARG A 75 6.17 -1.81 -11.88
CA ARG A 75 7.20 -1.97 -12.90
C ARG A 75 6.93 -1.04 -14.06
N GLY A 76 7.85 -0.09 -14.27
CA GLY A 76 7.72 0.87 -15.37
C GLY A 76 6.55 1.84 -15.31
N GLY A 77 5.83 1.90 -14.16
CA GLY A 77 4.75 2.86 -13.96
C GLY A 77 3.37 2.43 -14.44
N THR A 78 3.17 1.14 -14.78
CA THR A 78 1.88 0.58 -15.19
C THR A 78 0.80 0.69 -14.11
N ASP A 79 -0.46 0.36 -14.43
CA ASP A 79 -1.55 0.31 -13.46
C ASP A 79 -1.44 -0.86 -12.49
N ALA A 80 -0.80 -1.94 -12.91
CA ALA A 80 -0.49 -3.06 -12.04
C ALA A 80 0.61 -2.69 -11.05
N SER A 81 0.50 -3.19 -9.84
CA SER A 81 1.46 -2.89 -8.77
C SER A 81 1.61 -4.07 -7.83
N ILE A 82 2.78 -4.20 -7.26
CA ILE A 82 3.02 -5.05 -6.09
C ILE A 82 2.86 -4.24 -4.82
N PHE A 83 2.59 -4.92 -3.71
CA PHE A 83 2.66 -4.30 -2.38
C PHE A 83 3.58 -5.13 -1.51
N ARG A 84 4.46 -4.47 -0.79
CA ARG A 84 5.41 -5.12 0.13
C ARG A 84 5.38 -4.44 1.47
N GLU A 85 5.32 -5.25 2.52
CA GLU A 85 5.34 -4.73 3.89
C GLU A 85 6.71 -4.16 4.24
N PHE A 86 6.68 -2.99 4.85
CA PHE A 86 7.85 -2.22 5.19
C PHE A 86 7.78 -1.70 6.63
N ASP A 87 8.84 -1.89 7.39
CA ASP A 87 9.04 -1.29 8.70
C ASP A 87 9.64 0.11 8.52
N ALA A 88 8.82 1.13 8.73
CA ALA A 88 9.23 2.52 8.54
C ALA A 88 10.14 3.04 9.66
N ILE A 89 10.17 2.37 10.82
CA ILE A 89 11.03 2.74 11.93
C ILE A 89 12.45 2.24 11.67
N ASN A 90 12.57 0.94 11.36
CA ASN A 90 13.86 0.27 11.12
C ASN A 90 14.31 0.34 9.65
N LYS A 91 13.47 0.85 8.73
CA LYS A 91 13.76 1.16 7.33
C LYS A 91 14.16 -0.06 6.50
N HIS A 92 13.40 -1.15 6.62
CA HIS A 92 13.60 -2.35 5.83
C HIS A 92 12.28 -3.01 5.47
N PHE A 93 12.28 -3.79 4.39
CA PHE A 93 11.16 -4.67 4.07
C PHE A 93 11.07 -5.78 5.11
N VAL A 94 9.85 -6.07 5.56
CA VAL A 94 9.64 -7.08 6.62
C VAL A 94 9.85 -8.46 6.03
N GLU A 95 10.76 -9.24 6.63
CA GLU A 95 10.95 -10.64 6.30
C GLU A 95 9.66 -11.42 6.66
N ASP A 96 9.20 -12.28 5.76
CA ASP A 96 7.90 -12.97 5.87
C ASP A 96 6.69 -12.02 6.08
N GLY A 97 6.83 -10.76 5.70
CA GLY A 97 5.77 -9.76 5.70
C GLY A 97 4.72 -10.01 4.61
N PHE A 98 3.70 -9.18 4.59
CA PHE A 98 2.73 -9.22 3.51
C PHE A 98 3.37 -8.80 2.18
N GLU A 99 3.23 -9.67 1.18
CA GLU A 99 3.62 -9.38 -0.19
C GLU A 99 2.47 -9.75 -1.14
N ILE A 100 1.97 -8.76 -1.88
CA ILE A 100 0.88 -8.94 -2.82
C ILE A 100 1.45 -8.93 -4.25
N PRO A 101 1.22 -9.98 -5.04
CA PRO A 101 1.68 -10.09 -6.41
C PRO A 101 1.19 -8.96 -7.30
N GLU A 102 1.88 -8.75 -8.43
CA GLU A 102 1.57 -7.70 -9.38
C GLU A 102 0.17 -7.87 -9.98
N ALA A 103 -0.69 -6.92 -9.69
CA ALA A 103 -2.05 -6.81 -10.23
C ALA A 103 -2.58 -5.39 -10.03
N LYS A 104 -3.74 -5.10 -10.64
CA LYS A 104 -4.55 -3.94 -10.24
C LYS A 104 -5.21 -4.30 -8.92
N SER A 105 -4.64 -3.87 -7.81
CA SER A 105 -5.08 -4.28 -6.48
C SER A 105 -5.46 -3.10 -5.60
N GLY A 106 -6.45 -3.31 -4.74
CA GLY A 106 -6.77 -2.45 -3.61
C GLY A 106 -6.67 -3.23 -2.30
N LEU A 107 -6.23 -2.59 -1.25
CA LEU A 107 -6.10 -3.23 0.05
C LEU A 107 -6.33 -2.26 1.21
N ALA A 108 -6.67 -2.83 2.36
CA ALA A 108 -6.78 -2.11 3.61
C ALA A 108 -6.31 -2.98 4.78
N TRP A 109 -5.61 -2.38 5.73
CA TRP A 109 -5.26 -3.02 6.99
C TRP A 109 -6.49 -3.12 7.88
N LEU A 110 -6.86 -4.32 8.31
CA LEU A 110 -7.86 -4.53 9.34
C LEU A 110 -7.22 -4.49 10.74
N ASP A 111 -6.07 -5.13 10.85
CA ASP A 111 -5.20 -5.16 12.02
C ASP A 111 -3.76 -5.55 11.59
N PRO A 112 -2.76 -5.60 12.51
CA PRO A 112 -1.37 -5.95 12.16
C PRO A 112 -1.19 -7.32 11.50
N ASN A 113 -2.16 -8.22 11.60
CA ASN A 113 -2.09 -9.58 11.11
C ASN A 113 -3.15 -9.91 10.05
N THR A 114 -3.95 -8.91 9.64
CA THR A 114 -5.08 -9.16 8.74
C THR A 114 -5.23 -8.04 7.73
N LEU A 115 -5.30 -8.42 6.46
CA LEU A 115 -5.61 -7.51 5.35
C LEU A 115 -6.96 -7.87 4.70
N LEU A 116 -7.65 -6.83 4.25
CA LEU A 116 -8.69 -6.94 3.25
C LEU A 116 -8.07 -6.62 1.89
N ILE A 117 -8.22 -7.51 0.91
CA ILE A 117 -7.57 -7.37 -0.40
C ILE A 117 -8.54 -7.67 -1.53
N GLY A 118 -8.62 -6.74 -2.48
CA GLY A 118 -9.14 -6.97 -3.81
C GLY A 118 -7.96 -7.05 -4.78
N THR A 119 -7.79 -8.17 -5.47
CA THR A 119 -6.70 -8.40 -6.43
C THR A 119 -7.12 -9.41 -7.51
N HIS A 120 -6.19 -9.83 -8.33
CA HIS A 120 -6.39 -10.93 -9.29
C HIS A 120 -6.25 -12.28 -8.56
N TRP A 121 -7.38 -12.98 -8.36
CA TRP A 121 -7.46 -14.28 -7.66
C TRP A 121 -7.48 -15.48 -8.61
N GLY A 122 -7.27 -15.29 -9.90
CA GLY A 122 -7.44 -16.29 -10.96
C GLY A 122 -8.67 -15.99 -11.84
N ASP A 123 -9.12 -16.97 -12.57
CA ASP A 123 -10.21 -16.82 -13.53
C ASP A 123 -11.48 -16.26 -12.90
N ASN A 124 -12.17 -15.38 -13.63
CA ASN A 124 -13.41 -14.72 -13.20
C ASN A 124 -13.31 -13.85 -11.94
N SER A 125 -12.11 -13.49 -11.49
CA SER A 125 -11.92 -12.67 -10.30
C SER A 125 -11.86 -11.15 -10.57
N LEU A 126 -11.88 -10.78 -11.84
CA LEU A 126 -11.84 -9.38 -12.28
C LEU A 126 -13.17 -8.96 -12.89
N THR A 127 -13.41 -7.65 -12.90
CA THR A 127 -14.51 -7.02 -13.64
C THR A 127 -14.18 -6.94 -15.13
N GLU A 128 -15.15 -6.54 -15.97
CA GLU A 128 -14.93 -6.28 -17.39
C GLU A 128 -13.80 -5.26 -17.63
N SER A 129 -13.66 -4.28 -16.75
CA SER A 129 -12.61 -3.24 -16.80
C SER A 129 -11.25 -3.71 -16.25
N GLY A 130 -11.13 -4.98 -15.84
CA GLY A 130 -9.89 -5.56 -15.34
C GLY A 130 -9.49 -5.12 -13.93
N TYR A 131 -10.43 -4.61 -13.13
CA TYR A 131 -10.25 -4.32 -11.72
C TYR A 131 -10.73 -5.47 -10.82
N PRO A 132 -10.33 -5.49 -9.53
CA PRO A 132 -10.80 -6.53 -8.61
C PRO A 132 -12.32 -6.56 -8.52
N ARG A 133 -12.88 -7.78 -8.59
CA ARG A 133 -14.31 -8.06 -8.37
C ARG A 133 -14.57 -8.73 -7.02
N ILE A 134 -13.53 -9.36 -6.45
CA ILE A 134 -13.63 -10.15 -5.24
C ILE A 134 -12.70 -9.57 -4.18
N VAL A 135 -13.24 -9.28 -3.00
CA VAL A 135 -12.46 -8.91 -1.82
C VAL A 135 -12.37 -10.10 -0.88
N LYS A 136 -11.15 -10.40 -0.45
CA LYS A 136 -10.88 -11.48 0.51
C LYS A 136 -10.15 -10.94 1.74
N LEU A 137 -10.36 -11.65 2.84
CA LEU A 137 -9.62 -11.49 4.09
C LEU A 137 -8.44 -12.44 4.09
N TRP A 138 -7.24 -11.90 4.27
CA TRP A 138 -5.99 -12.65 4.29
C TRP A 138 -5.25 -12.44 5.61
N LYS A 139 -4.86 -13.55 6.23
CA LYS A 139 -4.14 -13.53 7.52
C LYS A 139 -2.65 -13.73 7.30
N ARG A 140 -1.86 -13.05 8.14
CA ARG A 140 -0.40 -13.21 8.19
C ARG A 140 -0.01 -14.67 8.38
N GLY A 141 1.05 -15.08 7.67
CA GLY A 141 1.58 -16.44 7.73
C GLY A 141 0.76 -17.49 6.96
N GLU A 142 -0.41 -17.12 6.43
CA GLU A 142 -1.16 -18.01 5.54
C GLU A 142 -0.78 -17.76 4.07
N PRO A 143 -0.73 -18.79 3.22
CA PRO A 143 -0.62 -18.59 1.79
C PRO A 143 -1.79 -17.73 1.25
N LEU A 144 -1.51 -16.84 0.31
CA LEU A 144 -2.53 -15.96 -0.29
C LEU A 144 -3.73 -16.74 -0.86
N THR A 145 -3.50 -17.97 -1.33
CA THR A 145 -4.54 -18.89 -1.84
C THR A 145 -5.56 -19.31 -0.77
N LYS A 146 -5.24 -19.17 0.53
CA LYS A 146 -6.13 -19.47 1.65
C LYS A 146 -6.99 -18.29 2.09
N ALA A 147 -6.81 -17.12 1.49
CA ALA A 147 -7.61 -15.95 1.79
C ALA A 147 -9.11 -16.22 1.59
N LYS A 148 -9.92 -15.76 2.56
CA LYS A 148 -11.37 -16.05 2.60
C LYS A 148 -12.16 -14.94 1.92
N THR A 149 -13.03 -15.28 0.98
CA THR A 149 -13.93 -14.32 0.32
C THR A 149 -14.87 -13.69 1.35
N VAL A 150 -14.94 -12.38 1.35
CA VAL A 150 -15.84 -11.58 2.19
C VAL A 150 -16.86 -10.82 1.36
N PHE A 151 -16.55 -10.51 0.09
CA PHE A 151 -17.46 -9.85 -0.82
C PHE A 151 -17.14 -10.21 -2.27
N GLU A 152 -18.17 -10.31 -3.09
CA GLU A 152 -18.06 -10.54 -4.53
C GLU A 152 -19.04 -9.62 -5.26
N GLY A 153 -18.53 -8.72 -6.13
CA GLY A 153 -19.30 -7.85 -6.99
C GLY A 153 -19.68 -8.52 -8.32
N GLN A 154 -20.30 -7.73 -9.18
CA GLN A 154 -20.74 -8.17 -10.50
C GLN A 154 -19.61 -7.99 -11.54
N TYR A 155 -19.64 -8.79 -12.61
CA TYR A 155 -18.69 -8.68 -13.71
C TYR A 155 -18.71 -7.29 -14.38
N LYS A 156 -19.89 -6.67 -14.45
CA LYS A 156 -20.11 -5.35 -15.05
C LYS A 156 -19.79 -4.15 -14.14
N ASP A 157 -19.47 -4.39 -12.88
CA ASP A 157 -19.00 -3.33 -11.99
C ASP A 157 -17.67 -2.77 -12.51
N ILE A 158 -17.34 -1.55 -12.15
CA ILE A 158 -16.02 -0.99 -12.45
C ILE A 158 -14.96 -1.64 -11.58
N GLY A 159 -15.20 -1.76 -10.29
CA GLY A 159 -14.27 -2.38 -9.35
C GLY A 159 -14.79 -2.43 -7.94
N ILE A 160 -14.18 -3.28 -7.12
CA ILE A 160 -14.52 -3.50 -5.71
C ILE A 160 -13.30 -3.19 -4.86
N TRP A 161 -13.45 -2.29 -3.89
CA TRP A 161 -12.35 -1.75 -3.11
C TRP A 161 -12.57 -1.93 -1.62
N PRO A 162 -11.66 -2.62 -0.91
CA PRO A 162 -11.71 -2.67 0.55
C PRO A 162 -11.33 -1.32 1.16
N ARG A 163 -12.02 -0.96 2.23
CA ARG A 163 -11.74 0.21 3.04
C ARG A 163 -11.79 -0.17 4.52
N VAL A 164 -10.95 0.44 5.31
CA VAL A 164 -11.02 0.36 6.77
C VAL A 164 -10.98 1.78 7.32
N MET A 165 -11.92 2.07 8.19
CA MET A 165 -12.03 3.33 8.91
C MET A 165 -11.89 3.05 10.39
N ASN A 166 -11.01 3.80 11.04
CA ASN A 166 -10.82 3.73 12.48
C ASN A 166 -11.39 5.02 13.11
N SER A 167 -12.27 4.85 14.08
CA SER A 167 -12.89 5.95 14.84
C SER A 167 -12.81 5.64 16.33
N GLY A 168 -11.80 6.21 16.99
CA GLY A 168 -11.54 5.91 18.40
C GLY A 168 -11.20 4.44 18.61
N GLU A 169 -12.02 3.73 19.37
CA GLU A 169 -11.84 2.30 19.66
C GLU A 169 -12.48 1.37 18.62
N GLU A 170 -13.26 1.92 17.70
CA GLU A 170 -14.00 1.14 16.70
C GLU A 170 -13.24 1.07 15.38
N THR A 171 -13.20 -0.13 14.81
CA THR A 171 -12.69 -0.39 13.46
C THR A 171 -13.84 -0.84 12.57
N LEU A 172 -14.14 -0.07 11.54
CA LEU A 172 -15.18 -0.38 10.57
C LEU A 172 -14.54 -0.85 9.27
N ALA A 173 -14.80 -2.10 8.90
CA ALA A 173 -14.41 -2.67 7.62
C ALA A 173 -15.56 -2.48 6.61
N LEU A 174 -15.24 -1.89 5.47
CA LEU A 174 -16.19 -1.57 4.41
C LEU A 174 -15.70 -2.14 3.08
N VAL A 175 -16.64 -2.39 2.17
CA VAL A 175 -16.36 -2.68 0.78
C VAL A 175 -17.09 -1.65 -0.07
N GLU A 176 -16.33 -0.90 -0.84
CA GLU A 176 -16.82 0.08 -1.80
C GLU A 176 -17.02 -0.63 -3.14
N GLN A 177 -18.23 -0.57 -3.67
CA GLN A 177 -18.60 -1.09 -4.99
C GLN A 177 -18.79 0.08 -5.97
N SER A 178 -17.94 0.18 -6.97
CA SER A 178 -18.03 1.19 -8.00
C SER A 178 -18.82 0.63 -9.18
N LEU A 179 -20.01 1.20 -9.41
CA LEU A 179 -20.94 0.75 -10.47
C LEU A 179 -20.67 1.47 -11.80
N THR A 180 -20.22 2.73 -11.72
CA THR A 180 -19.93 3.58 -12.89
C THR A 180 -18.66 4.38 -12.63
N PHE A 181 -18.08 4.97 -13.68
CA PHE A 181 -16.92 5.87 -13.54
C PHE A 181 -17.29 7.26 -13.00
N PHE A 182 -18.58 7.61 -13.02
CA PHE A 182 -19.11 8.91 -12.62
C PHE A 182 -20.41 8.75 -11.81
#